data_dcf7775eaf16e18f3181f63f2ec60c5e
#
_entry.id   dcf7775eaf16e18f3181f63f2ec60c5e
#
_cell.length_a   1.000
_cell.length_b   1.000
_cell.length_c   1.000
_cell.angle_alpha   90.00
_cell.angle_beta   90.00
_cell.angle_gamma   90.00
#
_symmetry.space_group_name_H-M   'P 1'
#
loop_
_entity.id
_entity.type
_entity.pdbx_description
1 polymer ?
#
loop_
_entity_poly.entity_id
_entity_poly.type
_entity_poly.pdbx_seq_one_letter_code
_entity_poly.pdbx_strand_id
1 'polypeptide(L)'
;MVPKAIDSRLCSNVNSMNINCEMWEQMGPSASYQIVKESKLKLSVEAHNSGDIIIVHCHGRIVYRDEAAALSRLVDEILHWGGKLLLDLSGVSSIDSAGIGELALLYTRAQERNAQLKCAGANSLVSTLLDLTNLDSVLDVHETIEDALHSFHEEHVCADC
;
A
#
# COMPACT_ATOMS: atom_id res chain seq x y z
N MET A 1 8.90 8.70 12.18
CA MET A 1 8.85 10.16 12.19
C MET A 1 7.93 10.60 11.07
N VAL A 2 6.82 11.24 11.41
CA VAL A 2 5.91 11.76 10.39
C VAL A 2 6.66 12.87 9.64
N PRO A 3 6.75 12.82 8.30
CA PRO A 3 7.41 13.91 7.58
C PRO A 3 6.69 15.22 7.88
N LYS A 4 7.47 16.20 8.31
CA LYS A 4 6.96 17.52 8.72
C LYS A 4 6.33 18.33 7.59
N ALA A 5 6.39 17.84 6.38
CA ALA A 5 5.91 18.56 5.21
C ALA A 5 4.83 17.77 4.51
N ILE A 6 3.64 17.72 5.12
CA ILE A 6 2.48 17.49 4.30
C ILE A 6 2.22 18.80 3.57
N ASP A 7 2.60 18.84 2.30
CA ASP A 7 2.37 19.98 1.45
C ASP A 7 0.85 20.23 1.37
N SER A 8 0.45 21.49 1.49
CA SER A 8 -0.96 21.90 1.35
C SER A 8 -1.57 21.46 0.01
N ARG A 9 -0.75 21.19 -0.99
CA ARG A 9 -1.18 20.61 -2.28
C ARG A 9 -1.66 19.18 -2.17
N LEU A 10 -1.11 18.39 -1.23
CA LEU A 10 -1.60 17.04 -0.96
C LEU A 10 -2.94 17.06 -0.25
N CYS A 11 -3.14 18.03 0.61
CA CYS A 11 -4.42 18.20 1.28
C CYS A 11 -5.58 18.43 0.31
N SER A 12 -5.37 19.14 -0.79
CA SER A 12 -6.41 19.39 -1.78
C SER A 12 -6.74 18.14 -2.62
N ASN A 13 -5.77 17.28 -2.90
CA ASN A 13 -6.00 16.02 -3.59
C ASN A 13 -6.61 14.96 -2.70
N VAL A 14 -6.27 15.00 -1.43
CA VAL A 14 -6.75 14.05 -0.42
C VAL A 14 -8.23 14.30 -0.08
N ASN A 15 -8.73 15.51 -0.26
CA ASN A 15 -10.15 15.83 -0.08
C ASN A 15 -11.09 15.02 -0.99
N SER A 16 -10.62 14.59 -2.16
CA SER A 16 -11.40 13.71 -3.04
C SER A 16 -11.48 12.28 -2.51
N MET A 17 -10.65 11.93 -1.54
CA MET A 17 -10.59 10.59 -0.91
C MET A 17 -11.13 10.57 0.53
N ASN A 18 -11.77 11.62 0.99
CA ASN A 18 -12.28 11.76 2.37
C ASN A 18 -11.20 11.69 3.47
N ILE A 19 -9.97 12.04 3.16
CA ILE A 19 -8.95 12.20 4.18
C ILE A 19 -8.92 13.66 4.60
N ASN A 20 -9.11 13.90 5.88
CA ASN A 20 -8.98 15.25 6.44
C ASN A 20 -7.50 15.53 6.73
N CYS A 21 -6.96 16.62 6.18
CA CYS A 21 -5.57 17.04 6.41
C CYS A 21 -5.21 17.21 7.87
N GLU A 22 -6.16 17.66 8.68
CA GLU A 22 -5.94 17.83 10.12
C GLU A 22 -5.66 16.49 10.82
N MET A 23 -6.16 15.38 10.25
CA MET A 23 -5.91 14.06 10.79
C MET A 23 -4.43 13.65 10.64
N TRP A 24 -3.77 14.07 9.56
CA TRP A 24 -2.35 13.74 9.35
C TRP A 24 -1.44 14.40 10.38
N GLU A 25 -1.74 15.65 10.76
CA GLU A 25 -0.95 16.38 11.76
C GLU A 25 -1.15 15.85 13.18
N GLN A 26 -2.34 15.31 13.47
CA GLN A 26 -2.70 14.79 14.79
C GLN A 26 -2.36 13.32 14.97
N MET A 27 -2.05 12.61 13.90
CA MET A 27 -1.74 11.19 13.96
C MET A 27 -0.35 10.95 14.51
N GLY A 28 -0.29 10.37 15.68
CA GLY A 28 0.94 9.78 16.21
C GLY A 28 1.36 8.57 15.38
N PRO A 29 2.58 8.02 15.62
CA PRO A 29 3.14 6.93 14.82
C PRO A 29 2.36 5.60 14.87
N SER A 30 1.33 5.51 15.67
CA SER A 30 0.49 4.30 15.81
C SER A 30 -0.98 4.51 15.43
N ALA A 31 -1.34 5.68 14.86
CA ALA A 31 -2.73 5.93 14.49
C ALA A 31 -3.10 5.18 13.22
N SER A 32 -4.24 4.48 13.26
CA SER A 32 -4.87 3.88 12.09
C SER A 32 -6.02 4.76 11.60
N TYR A 33 -6.17 4.89 10.29
CA TYR A 33 -7.23 5.69 9.70
C TYR A 33 -7.82 4.98 8.49
N GLN A 34 -9.14 5.11 8.35
CA GLN A 34 -9.85 4.54 7.20
C GLN A 34 -9.82 5.55 6.06
N ILE A 35 -9.20 5.16 4.97
CA ILE A 35 -8.94 6.07 3.87
C ILE A 35 -9.97 5.95 2.75
N VAL A 36 -10.52 4.76 2.53
CA VAL A 36 -11.52 4.57 1.48
C VAL A 36 -12.72 3.83 2.04
N LYS A 37 -13.79 4.55 2.23
CA LYS A 37 -15.09 3.97 2.51
C LYS A 37 -16.12 4.60 1.56
N GLU A 38 -15.91 4.39 0.27
CA GLU A 38 -16.98 4.66 -0.68
C GLU A 38 -17.99 3.52 -0.60
N SER A 39 -19.23 3.85 -0.31
CA SER A 39 -20.31 2.89 -0.06
C SER A 39 -20.63 1.96 -1.24
N LYS A 40 -20.06 2.22 -2.40
CA LYS A 40 -20.24 1.43 -3.63
C LYS A 40 -19.09 0.46 -3.91
N LEU A 41 -17.93 0.66 -3.30
CA LEU A 41 -16.77 -0.19 -3.51
C LEU A 41 -16.77 -1.36 -2.53
N LYS A 42 -16.44 -2.55 -3.03
CA LYS A 42 -16.29 -3.74 -2.21
C LYS A 42 -14.86 -3.90 -1.65
N LEU A 43 -14.16 -2.80 -1.58
CA LEU A 43 -12.79 -2.70 -1.06
C LEU A 43 -12.77 -1.67 0.07
N SER A 44 -12.23 -2.07 1.19
CA SER A 44 -11.92 -1.19 2.31
C SER A 44 -10.41 -1.16 2.48
N VAL A 45 -9.86 0.01 2.69
CA VAL A 45 -8.42 0.20 2.85
C VAL A 45 -8.16 1.01 4.11
N GLU A 46 -7.27 0.49 4.95
CA GLU A 46 -6.82 1.16 6.17
C GLU A 46 -5.30 1.28 6.14
N ALA A 47 -4.78 2.43 6.49
CA ALA A 47 -3.34 2.63 6.56
C ALA A 47 -2.93 3.05 7.97
N HIS A 48 -1.80 2.54 8.43
CA HIS A 48 -1.20 2.98 9.69
C HIS A 48 0.33 2.97 9.60
N ASN A 49 0.96 3.75 10.43
CA ASN A 49 2.40 3.83 10.49
C ASN A 49 2.96 2.81 11.48
N SER A 50 3.99 2.10 11.06
CA SER A 50 4.80 1.25 11.91
C SER A 50 6.27 1.70 11.77
N GLY A 51 6.69 2.63 12.63
CA GLY A 51 8.00 3.27 12.50
C GLY A 51 8.09 4.10 11.23
N ASP A 52 9.02 3.75 10.36
CA ASP A 52 9.25 4.37 9.06
C ASP A 52 8.51 3.66 7.91
N ILE A 53 7.73 2.63 8.23
CA ILE A 53 7.00 1.83 7.26
C ILE A 53 5.51 2.16 7.36
N ILE A 54 4.87 2.41 6.24
CA ILE A 54 3.42 2.56 6.17
C ILE A 54 2.82 1.21 5.77
N ILE A 55 1.94 0.68 6.60
CA ILE A 55 1.23 -0.57 6.33
C ILE A 55 -0.17 -0.23 5.84
N VAL A 56 -0.53 -0.73 4.68
CA VAL A 56 -1.84 -0.54 4.07
C VAL A 56 -2.59 -1.87 4.08
N HIS A 57 -3.58 -1.98 4.95
CA HIS A 57 -4.43 -3.16 5.04
C HIS A 57 -5.57 -3.07 4.02
N CYS A 58 -5.64 -4.03 3.13
CA CYS A 58 -6.70 -4.12 2.13
C CYS A 58 -7.69 -5.21 2.54
N HIS A 59 -8.97 -4.88 2.56
CA HIS A 59 -10.04 -5.82 2.89
C HIS A 59 -11.10 -5.81 1.82
N GLY A 60 -11.47 -6.98 1.32
CA GLY A 60 -12.52 -7.14 0.36
C GLY A 60 -12.00 -7.62 -0.99
N ARG A 61 -12.46 -7.01 -2.07
CA ARG A 61 -12.17 -7.45 -3.43
C ARG A 61 -11.48 -6.34 -4.22
N ILE A 62 -10.35 -6.67 -4.82
CA ILE A 62 -9.67 -5.79 -5.77
C ILE A 62 -10.07 -6.26 -7.18
N VAL A 63 -11.34 -6.04 -7.51
CA VAL A 63 -11.93 -6.42 -8.77
C VAL A 63 -12.53 -5.17 -9.41
N TYR A 64 -12.63 -5.17 -10.70
CA TYR A 64 -13.04 -4.03 -11.49
C TYR A 64 -12.05 -2.85 -11.44
N ARG A 65 -12.23 -2.00 -12.41
CA ARG A 65 -11.34 -0.85 -12.61
C ARG A 65 -11.43 0.17 -11.49
N ASP A 66 -12.61 0.33 -10.89
CA ASP A 66 -12.85 1.37 -9.89
C ASP A 66 -12.15 1.07 -8.56
N GLU A 67 -12.21 -0.19 -8.09
CA GLU A 67 -11.53 -0.60 -6.86
C GLU A 67 -10.01 -0.58 -7.03
N ALA A 68 -9.52 -1.12 -8.15
CA ALA A 68 -8.11 -1.08 -8.48
C ALA A 68 -7.59 0.36 -8.60
N ALA A 69 -8.35 1.25 -9.24
CA ALA A 69 -7.98 2.65 -9.36
C ALA A 69 -8.01 3.39 -8.02
N ALA A 70 -8.96 3.05 -7.14
CA ALA A 70 -9.02 3.64 -5.80
C ALA A 70 -7.78 3.26 -4.97
N LEU A 71 -7.40 1.99 -4.98
CA LEU A 71 -6.19 1.52 -4.32
C LEU A 71 -4.95 2.20 -4.91
N SER A 72 -4.87 2.27 -6.23
CA SER A 72 -3.76 2.88 -6.95
C SER A 72 -3.58 4.35 -6.55
N ARG A 73 -4.66 5.12 -6.51
CA ARG A 73 -4.60 6.54 -6.13
C ARG A 73 -4.09 6.71 -4.70
N LEU A 74 -4.60 5.89 -3.78
CA LEU A 74 -4.17 5.94 -2.40
C LEU A 74 -2.69 5.63 -2.24
N VAL A 75 -2.24 4.54 -2.83
CA VAL A 75 -0.84 4.12 -2.76
C VAL A 75 0.06 5.15 -3.45
N ASP A 76 -0.39 5.71 -4.57
CA ASP A 76 0.35 6.76 -5.28
C ASP A 76 0.55 8.02 -4.42
N GLU A 77 -0.49 8.42 -3.68
CA GLU A 77 -0.40 9.52 -2.71
C GLU A 77 0.63 9.21 -1.61
N ILE A 78 0.61 8.00 -1.07
CA ILE A 78 1.56 7.57 -0.05
C ILE A 78 2.99 7.54 -0.62
N LEU A 79 3.17 6.96 -1.81
CA LEU A 79 4.46 6.86 -2.48
C LEU A 79 5.04 8.22 -2.89
N HIS A 80 4.19 9.23 -3.00
CA HIS A 80 4.64 10.59 -3.30
C HIS A 80 5.64 11.10 -2.24
N TRP A 81 5.50 10.65 -1.02
CA TRP A 81 6.40 10.99 0.09
C TRP A 81 7.67 10.16 0.12
N GLY A 82 7.75 9.12 -0.73
CA GLY A 82 8.84 8.17 -0.70
C GLY A 82 8.77 7.26 0.53
N GLY A 83 9.76 6.41 0.69
CA GLY A 83 9.90 5.58 1.87
C GLY A 83 9.51 4.13 1.66
N LYS A 84 8.95 3.52 2.71
CA LYS A 84 8.67 2.09 2.77
C LYS A 84 7.17 1.86 2.92
N LEU A 85 6.61 1.08 2.02
CA LEU A 85 5.19 0.75 1.99
C LEU A 85 5.00 -0.76 1.97
N LEU A 86 4.16 -1.25 2.86
CA LEU A 86 3.75 -2.65 2.92
C LEU A 86 2.26 -2.76 2.62
N LEU A 87 1.91 -3.50 1.57
CA LEU A 87 0.52 -3.85 1.27
C LEU A 87 0.17 -5.17 1.95
N ASP A 88 -0.75 -5.12 2.89
CA ASP A 88 -1.32 -6.31 3.51
C ASP A 88 -2.51 -6.79 2.70
N LEU A 89 -2.35 -7.93 2.06
CA LEU A 89 -3.35 -8.56 1.21
C LEU A 89 -4.13 -9.67 1.92
N SER A 90 -3.91 -9.86 3.22
CA SER A 90 -4.55 -10.95 3.98
C SER A 90 -6.08 -10.85 4.00
N GLY A 91 -6.62 -9.65 3.95
CA GLY A 91 -8.07 -9.41 3.87
C GLY A 91 -8.63 -9.39 2.45
N VAL A 92 -7.80 -9.57 1.42
CA VAL A 92 -8.24 -9.57 0.03
C VAL A 92 -8.77 -10.95 -0.35
N SER A 93 -10.07 -11.03 -0.62
CA SER A 93 -10.72 -12.29 -0.96
C SER A 93 -10.54 -12.67 -2.43
N SER A 94 -10.44 -11.69 -3.32
CA SER A 94 -10.23 -11.94 -4.75
C SER A 94 -9.61 -10.73 -5.44
N ILE A 95 -8.90 -11.00 -6.52
CA ILE A 95 -8.30 -10.00 -7.39
C ILE A 95 -8.51 -10.43 -8.84
N ASP A 96 -8.74 -9.50 -9.74
CA ASP A 96 -8.87 -9.77 -11.17
C ASP A 96 -7.67 -9.21 -11.96
N SER A 97 -7.71 -9.34 -13.27
CA SER A 97 -6.63 -8.85 -14.14
C SER A 97 -6.40 -7.34 -14.01
N ALA A 98 -7.46 -6.57 -13.75
CA ALA A 98 -7.33 -5.12 -13.52
C ALA A 98 -6.58 -4.84 -12.23
N GLY A 99 -6.88 -5.57 -11.14
CA GLY A 99 -6.16 -5.47 -9.88
C GLY A 99 -4.71 -5.90 -9.99
N ILE A 100 -4.45 -7.01 -10.66
CA ILE A 100 -3.09 -7.51 -10.93
C ILE A 100 -2.28 -6.46 -11.71
N GLY A 101 -2.86 -5.91 -12.77
CA GLY A 101 -2.19 -4.87 -13.57
C GLY A 101 -1.89 -3.61 -12.76
N GLU A 102 -2.80 -3.24 -11.87
CA GLU A 102 -2.60 -2.07 -11.01
C GLU A 102 -1.49 -2.28 -9.98
N LEU A 103 -1.38 -3.48 -9.39
CA LEU A 103 -0.27 -3.83 -8.51
C LEU A 103 1.09 -3.71 -9.22
N ALA A 104 1.17 -4.17 -10.47
CA ALA A 104 2.37 -4.05 -11.28
C ALA A 104 2.74 -2.58 -11.53
N LEU A 105 1.75 -1.74 -11.83
CA LEU A 105 1.95 -0.30 -12.01
C LEU A 105 2.40 0.38 -10.73
N LEU A 106 1.84 0.00 -9.59
CA LEU A 106 2.24 0.53 -8.29
C LEU A 106 3.70 0.22 -7.97
N TYR A 107 4.14 -1.00 -8.28
CA TYR A 107 5.53 -1.38 -8.13
C TYR A 107 6.45 -0.50 -9.00
N THR A 108 6.10 -0.33 -10.26
CA THR A 108 6.87 0.51 -11.17
C THR A 108 6.98 1.95 -10.68
N ARG A 109 5.87 2.51 -10.22
CA ARG A 109 5.85 3.87 -9.65
C ARG A 109 6.69 3.98 -8.37
N ALA A 110 6.69 2.95 -7.54
CA ALA A 110 7.53 2.90 -6.35
C ALA A 110 9.02 2.94 -6.75
N GLN A 111 9.41 2.15 -7.72
CA GLN A 111 10.79 2.15 -8.24
C GLN A 111 11.19 3.52 -8.79
N GLU A 112 10.34 4.17 -9.56
CA GLU A 112 10.59 5.50 -10.11
C GLU A 112 10.80 6.57 -9.02
N ARG A 113 10.22 6.38 -7.85
CA ARG A 113 10.30 7.31 -6.72
C ARG A 113 11.31 6.90 -5.66
N ASN A 114 12.09 5.88 -5.92
CA ASN A 114 13.03 5.29 -4.95
C ASN A 114 12.34 4.89 -3.64
N ALA A 115 11.08 4.48 -3.73
CA ALA A 115 10.31 3.93 -2.62
C ALA A 115 10.35 2.40 -2.67
N GLN A 116 10.26 1.77 -1.51
CA GLN A 116 10.19 0.31 -1.40
C GLN A 116 8.74 -0.11 -1.21
N LEU A 117 8.24 -0.95 -2.10
CA LEU A 117 6.90 -1.53 -2.02
C LEU A 117 7.02 -3.03 -1.86
N LYS A 118 6.46 -3.55 -0.78
CA LYS A 118 6.38 -4.99 -0.51
C LYS A 118 4.93 -5.39 -0.28
N CYS A 119 4.64 -6.67 -0.45
CA CYS A 119 3.32 -7.24 -0.22
C CYS A 119 3.41 -8.38 0.77
N ALA A 120 2.36 -8.61 1.54
CA ALA A 120 2.32 -9.70 2.49
C ALA A 120 0.91 -10.27 2.64
N GLY A 121 0.84 -11.51 3.08
CA GLY A 121 -0.42 -12.13 3.51
C GLY A 121 -1.36 -12.53 2.39
N ALA A 122 -0.90 -12.63 1.14
CA ALA A 122 -1.75 -13.08 0.03
C ALA A 122 -2.32 -14.46 0.30
N ASN A 123 -3.64 -14.62 0.14
CA ASN A 123 -4.26 -15.94 0.25
C ASN A 123 -3.87 -16.82 -0.95
N SER A 124 -4.21 -18.13 -0.90
CA SER A 124 -3.80 -19.09 -1.93
C SER A 124 -4.27 -18.69 -3.34
N LEU A 125 -5.47 -18.11 -3.47
CA LEU A 125 -5.98 -17.65 -4.76
C LEU A 125 -5.18 -16.47 -5.31
N VAL A 126 -4.96 -15.46 -4.49
CA VAL A 126 -4.20 -14.27 -4.87
C VAL A 126 -2.75 -14.64 -5.16
N SER A 127 -2.14 -15.47 -4.31
CA SER A 127 -0.78 -15.97 -4.49
C SER A 127 -0.63 -16.73 -5.81
N THR A 128 -1.58 -17.63 -6.13
CA THR A 128 -1.58 -18.36 -7.39
C THR A 128 -1.67 -17.43 -8.60
N LEU A 129 -2.49 -16.39 -8.52
CA LEU A 129 -2.61 -15.41 -9.61
C LEU A 129 -1.34 -14.58 -9.78
N LEU A 130 -0.69 -14.22 -8.70
CA LEU A 130 0.60 -13.52 -8.74
C LEU A 130 1.69 -14.40 -9.37
N ASP A 131 1.73 -15.68 -8.99
CA ASP A 131 2.65 -16.68 -9.53
C ASP A 131 2.42 -16.88 -11.05
N LEU A 132 1.16 -17.08 -11.46
CA LEU A 132 0.80 -17.26 -12.88
C LEU A 132 1.14 -16.04 -13.75
N THR A 133 1.19 -14.87 -13.19
CA THR A 133 1.55 -13.63 -13.89
C THR A 133 3.01 -13.24 -13.71
N ASN A 134 3.79 -14.05 -13.02
CA ASN A 134 5.19 -13.79 -12.62
C ASN A 134 5.37 -12.49 -11.83
N LEU A 135 4.32 -11.99 -11.22
CA LEU A 135 4.41 -10.80 -10.37
C LEU A 135 5.00 -11.10 -8.99
N ASP A 136 4.91 -12.35 -8.54
CA ASP A 136 5.55 -12.80 -7.31
C ASP A 136 7.07 -12.60 -7.32
N SER A 137 7.69 -12.71 -8.49
CA SER A 137 9.13 -12.47 -8.66
C SER A 137 9.50 -10.98 -8.76
N VAL A 138 8.53 -10.15 -9.11
CA VAL A 138 8.73 -8.69 -9.27
C VAL A 138 8.31 -7.96 -7.99
N LEU A 139 7.11 -8.27 -7.49
CA LEU A 139 6.65 -7.79 -6.20
C LEU A 139 7.32 -8.64 -5.11
N ASP A 140 7.92 -8.01 -4.16
CA ASP A 140 8.50 -8.70 -3.02
C ASP A 140 7.35 -9.17 -2.10
N VAL A 141 6.89 -10.40 -2.32
CA VAL A 141 5.71 -10.97 -1.65
C VAL A 141 6.16 -11.89 -0.53
N HIS A 142 5.71 -11.59 0.67
CA HIS A 142 6.00 -12.36 1.88
C HIS A 142 4.76 -13.08 2.37
N GLU A 143 4.96 -14.18 3.08
CA GLU A 143 3.84 -14.94 3.66
C GLU A 143 3.15 -14.17 4.79
N THR A 144 3.94 -13.49 5.62
CA THR A 144 3.43 -12.75 6.77
C THR A 144 3.87 -11.30 6.75
N ILE A 145 3.14 -10.47 7.49
CA ILE A 145 3.49 -9.06 7.69
C ILE A 145 4.85 -8.97 8.41
N GLU A 146 5.07 -9.82 9.39
CA GLU A 146 6.31 -9.86 10.16
C GLU A 146 7.52 -10.14 9.28
N ASP A 147 7.43 -11.10 8.38
CA ASP A 147 8.51 -11.42 7.44
C ASP A 147 8.81 -10.24 6.52
N ALA A 148 7.77 -9.59 6.02
CA ALA A 148 7.92 -8.39 5.20
C ALA A 148 8.58 -7.24 5.98
N LEU A 149 8.17 -7.00 7.22
CA LEU A 149 8.78 -5.99 8.07
C LEU A 149 10.26 -6.28 8.33
N HIS A 150 10.59 -7.53 8.61
CA HIS A 150 11.99 -7.94 8.78
C HIS A 150 12.81 -7.68 7.52
N SER A 151 12.28 -7.98 6.35
CA SER A 151 12.98 -7.78 5.09
C SER A 151 13.32 -6.32 4.80
N PHE A 152 12.49 -5.37 5.24
CA PHE A 152 12.80 -3.95 5.15
C PHE A 152 14.00 -3.55 6.00
N HIS A 153 14.18 -4.20 7.15
CA HIS A 153 15.31 -3.93 8.04
C HIS A 153 16.61 -4.57 7.53
N GLU A 154 16.53 -5.76 6.96
CA GLU A 154 17.69 -6.46 6.41
C GLU A 154 18.32 -5.71 5.24
N GLU A 155 17.52 -5.16 4.34
CA GLU A 155 18.01 -4.36 3.21
C GLU A 155 18.77 -3.11 3.65
N HIS A 156 18.41 -2.56 4.80
CA HIS A 156 19.09 -1.39 5.34
C HIS A 156 20.48 -1.72 5.89
N VAL A 157 20.66 -2.92 6.43
CA VAL A 157 21.95 -3.40 6.94
C VAL A 157 22.92 -3.70 5.79
N CYS A 158 22.42 -4.21 4.68
CA CYS A 158 23.27 -4.50 3.51
C CYS A 158 23.77 -3.25 2.77
N ALA A 159 23.13 -2.11 2.94
CA ALA A 159 23.57 -0.86 2.31
C ALA A 159 24.85 -0.29 2.93
N ASP A 160 25.22 -0.72 4.13
CA ASP A 160 26.43 -0.30 4.86
C ASP A 160 27.60 -1.28 4.69
N CYS A 161 27.41 -2.33 3.91
CA CYS A 161 28.51 -3.23 3.53
C CYS A 161 29.28 -2.68 2.29
#